data_c1fda32345bccfdf56607efba66f10b7
#
_entry.id   c1fda32345bccfdf56607efba66f10b7
#
_cell.length_a   1.000
_cell.length_b   1.000
_cell.length_c   1.000
_cell.angle_alpha   90.00
_cell.angle_beta   90.00
_cell.angle_gamma   90.00
#
_symmetry.space_group_name_H-M   'P 1'
#
loop_
_entity.id
_entity.type
_entity.pdbx_description
1 polymer ?
#
loop_
_entity_poly.entity_id
_entity_poly.type
_entity_poly.pdbx_seq_one_letter_code
_entity_poly.pdbx_strand_id
1 'polypeptide(L)'
;MALAKKMADAGHEVIILNRDIKFGGLAEYGIFPSKLKLRGGLKKQYWEMLEQPNVHYFGNVSVGQGKDLTVEDLRGLGASAVAFSIGAQGTKAIGVEGDSAKGVFHAKDVVYHFNRLPGLGDRPFDMGKHVAIIGVGDVMVDIAHWLIKYKKVERVTAIARRGPVERKYNPKEIRAVCTNMDQDGIATEFARIKDRLAAVGQNADEVLASMTAEFTKCEPTGSPSKMGFRFLASPKRVLVDANNRVRALEMEENKLEPKGDDTAAVGLKQLYEFPVDSVVFAVGDRVDETVGLPYKNGVYVTNPNKTGNDPDDALFQAYDEKSGQIVEGIFLAGWARKASEGLVGIAKRDGDWCAEVITRYLATQTTRSRGTMDGVIAKLHTILKERKSRPVDLEGLKALDAVEKAHAASPDAIGEFKFASNADMLAHIERGRG
;
A
#
# COMPACT_ATOMS: atom_id res chain seq x y z
N MET A 1 -6.18 11.60 4.91
CA MET A 1 -7.28 12.40 4.32
C MET A 1 -8.61 12.23 5.08
N ALA A 2 -9.17 11.02 5.34
CA ALA A 2 -10.41 10.85 6.08
C ALA A 2 -10.38 11.47 7.49
N LEU A 3 -9.33 11.16 8.26
CA LEU A 3 -9.06 11.77 9.56
C LEU A 3 -9.03 13.31 9.47
N ALA A 4 -8.24 13.86 8.52
CA ALA A 4 -8.12 15.30 8.34
C ALA A 4 -9.46 15.95 8.04
N LYS A 5 -10.27 15.33 7.15
CA LYS A 5 -11.62 15.82 6.85
C LYS A 5 -12.50 15.87 8.10
N LYS A 6 -12.53 14.79 8.88
CA LYS A 6 -13.36 14.71 10.08
C LYS A 6 -12.96 15.73 11.15
N MET A 7 -11.65 15.99 11.29
CA MET A 7 -11.16 17.04 12.20
C MET A 7 -11.50 18.45 11.70
N ALA A 8 -11.33 18.71 10.40
CA ALA A 8 -11.69 19.99 9.80
C ALA A 8 -13.21 20.27 9.88
N ASP A 9 -14.04 19.28 9.57
CA ASP A 9 -15.51 19.36 9.68
C ASP A 9 -15.97 19.62 11.14
N ALA A 10 -15.17 19.19 12.12
CA ALA A 10 -15.40 19.49 13.55
C ALA A 10 -14.88 20.88 13.99
N GLY A 11 -14.39 21.70 13.06
CA GLY A 11 -13.93 23.07 13.32
C GLY A 11 -12.49 23.17 13.86
N HIS A 12 -11.71 22.09 13.81
CA HIS A 12 -10.29 22.16 14.17
C HIS A 12 -9.46 22.69 13.02
N GLU A 13 -8.40 23.44 13.35
CA GLU A 13 -7.34 23.81 12.41
C GLU A 13 -6.48 22.59 12.11
N VAL A 14 -6.26 22.31 10.82
CA VAL A 14 -5.57 21.10 10.36
C VAL A 14 -4.42 21.46 9.44
N ILE A 15 -3.21 21.02 9.78
CA ILE A 15 -2.05 21.05 8.89
C ILE A 15 -1.84 19.65 8.34
N ILE A 16 -1.78 19.54 7.01
CA ILE A 16 -1.50 18.29 6.30
C ILE A 16 -0.08 18.37 5.72
N LEU A 17 0.79 17.52 6.21
CA LEU A 17 2.13 17.30 5.65
C LEU A 17 2.10 16.04 4.79
N ASN A 18 2.52 16.12 3.56
CA ASN A 18 2.52 15.00 2.64
C ASN A 18 3.88 14.83 1.95
N ARG A 19 4.43 13.63 2.00
CA ARG A 19 5.72 13.30 1.37
C ARG A 19 5.71 13.56 -0.14
N ASP A 20 4.65 13.11 -0.81
CA ASP A 20 4.50 13.31 -2.24
C ASP A 20 3.99 14.74 -2.52
N ILE A 21 4.29 15.31 -3.68
CA ILE A 21 3.76 16.61 -4.06
C ILE A 21 2.23 16.57 -4.11
N LYS A 22 1.67 15.52 -4.71
CA LYS A 22 0.23 15.34 -4.83
C LYS A 22 -0.33 14.59 -3.63
N PHE A 23 -1.49 15.01 -3.16
CA PHE A 23 -2.22 14.36 -2.07
C PHE A 23 -2.84 13.01 -2.48
N GLY A 24 -3.35 12.28 -1.50
CA GLY A 24 -4.17 11.09 -1.70
C GLY A 24 -3.45 9.76 -1.53
N GLY A 25 -2.11 9.75 -1.55
CA GLY A 25 -1.34 8.52 -1.34
C GLY A 25 -1.79 7.39 -2.28
N LEU A 26 -2.32 6.29 -1.74
CA LEU A 26 -2.79 5.16 -2.56
C LEU A 26 -4.03 5.48 -3.41
N ALA A 27 -4.84 6.48 -3.08
CA ALA A 27 -5.92 6.93 -3.97
C ALA A 27 -5.38 7.56 -5.25
N GLU A 28 -4.19 8.17 -5.20
CA GLU A 28 -3.50 8.71 -6.37
C GLU A 28 -2.60 7.68 -7.05
N TYR A 29 -1.84 6.89 -6.26
CA TYR A 29 -0.75 6.04 -6.77
C TYR A 29 -0.90 4.54 -6.45
N GLY A 30 -2.03 4.08 -5.92
CA GLY A 30 -2.22 2.70 -5.50
C GLY A 30 -3.44 2.00 -6.07
N ILE A 31 -4.55 2.72 -6.28
CA ILE A 31 -5.75 2.14 -6.89
C ILE A 31 -5.48 1.90 -8.39
N PHE A 32 -5.89 0.71 -8.87
CA PHE A 32 -5.66 0.35 -10.27
C PHE A 32 -6.23 1.41 -11.23
N PRO A 33 -5.48 1.87 -12.24
CA PRO A 33 -5.84 3.04 -13.05
C PRO A 33 -7.19 2.94 -13.76
N SER A 34 -7.66 1.75 -14.12
CA SER A 34 -8.98 1.58 -14.77
C SER A 34 -10.17 1.80 -13.83
N LYS A 35 -9.97 1.83 -12.51
CA LYS A 35 -11.01 2.11 -11.49
C LYS A 35 -11.29 3.62 -11.36
N LEU A 36 -11.48 4.31 -12.51
CA LEU A 36 -11.57 5.78 -12.61
C LEU A 36 -12.67 6.39 -11.75
N LYS A 37 -13.86 5.77 -11.68
CA LYS A 37 -14.98 6.28 -10.87
C LYS A 37 -14.63 6.32 -9.39
N LEU A 38 -13.99 5.26 -8.88
CA LEU A 38 -13.56 5.19 -7.47
C LEU A 38 -12.49 6.25 -7.17
N ARG A 39 -11.46 6.33 -8.03
CA ARG A 39 -10.40 7.34 -7.89
C ARG A 39 -10.94 8.77 -7.96
N GLY A 40 -11.76 9.07 -8.97
CA GLY A 40 -12.35 10.39 -9.15
C GLY A 40 -13.23 10.81 -7.98
N GLY A 41 -14.04 9.89 -7.44
CA GLY A 41 -14.85 10.15 -6.25
C GLY A 41 -14.03 10.46 -5.01
N LEU A 42 -12.93 9.75 -4.77
CA LEU A 42 -12.01 10.01 -3.66
C LEU A 42 -11.27 11.34 -3.84
N LYS A 43 -10.75 11.60 -5.05
CA LYS A 43 -10.04 12.87 -5.36
C LYS A 43 -10.96 14.07 -5.14
N LYS A 44 -12.21 14.00 -5.59
CA LYS A 44 -13.21 15.07 -5.37
C LYS A 44 -13.40 15.36 -3.89
N GLN A 45 -13.64 14.33 -3.06
CA GLN A 45 -13.80 14.50 -1.61
C GLN A 45 -12.55 15.12 -0.94
N TYR A 46 -11.36 14.78 -1.44
CA TYR A 46 -10.11 15.32 -0.91
C TYR A 46 -9.90 16.78 -1.32
N TRP A 47 -10.25 17.17 -2.55
CA TRP A 47 -10.25 18.58 -2.98
C TRP A 47 -11.19 19.42 -2.14
N GLU A 48 -12.45 18.99 -1.98
CA GLU A 48 -13.44 19.67 -1.14
C GLU A 48 -12.94 19.90 0.30
N MET A 49 -12.18 18.96 0.84
CA MET A 49 -11.61 19.10 2.18
C MET A 49 -10.39 20.05 2.18
N LEU A 50 -9.51 19.99 1.18
CA LEU A 50 -8.34 20.85 1.09
C LEU A 50 -8.68 22.32 0.88
N GLU A 51 -9.86 22.62 0.31
CA GLU A 51 -10.36 23.97 0.09
C GLU A 51 -11.06 24.59 1.31
N GLN A 52 -11.19 23.85 2.41
CA GLN A 52 -11.73 24.42 3.65
C GLN A 52 -10.75 25.44 4.24
N PRO A 53 -11.24 26.58 4.78
CA PRO A 53 -10.37 27.66 5.26
C PRO A 53 -9.49 27.29 6.46
N ASN A 54 -9.88 26.26 7.21
CA ASN A 54 -9.17 25.72 8.36
C ASN A 54 -8.24 24.54 8.01
N VAL A 55 -7.92 24.32 6.71
CA VAL A 55 -7.02 23.25 6.24
C VAL A 55 -5.82 23.86 5.50
N HIS A 56 -4.63 23.54 5.96
CA HIS A 56 -3.36 24.00 5.41
C HIS A 56 -2.57 22.81 4.85
N TYR A 57 -2.25 22.83 3.57
CA TYR A 57 -1.55 21.73 2.89
C TYR A 57 -0.11 22.08 2.56
N PHE A 58 0.78 21.13 2.85
CA PHE A 58 2.19 21.17 2.50
C PHE A 58 2.61 19.83 1.88
N GLY A 59 2.61 19.75 0.56
CA GLY A 59 3.15 18.62 -0.20
C GLY A 59 4.67 18.71 -0.34
N ASN A 60 5.30 17.63 -0.76
CA ASN A 60 6.75 17.52 -0.88
C ASN A 60 7.49 17.75 0.45
N VAL A 61 6.89 17.31 1.56
CA VAL A 61 7.45 17.40 2.92
C VAL A 61 7.52 16.01 3.53
N SER A 62 8.72 15.50 3.72
CA SER A 62 8.99 14.18 4.27
C SER A 62 9.32 14.27 5.76
N VAL A 63 8.78 13.30 6.54
CA VAL A 63 9.06 13.19 7.99
C VAL A 63 9.89 11.94 8.26
N GLY A 64 10.95 12.09 9.04
CA GLY A 64 11.83 11.00 9.45
C GLY A 64 13.26 11.46 9.71
N GLN A 65 14.13 10.53 10.08
CA GLN A 65 15.55 10.80 10.30
C GLN A 65 16.21 11.21 8.97
N GLY A 66 16.91 12.37 8.99
CA GLY A 66 17.55 12.92 7.79
C GLY A 66 16.58 13.39 6.68
N LYS A 67 15.31 13.62 7.02
CA LYS A 67 14.27 14.15 6.14
C LYS A 67 14.00 15.64 6.42
N ASP A 68 12.97 16.20 5.75
CA ASP A 68 12.59 17.61 5.91
C ASP A 68 12.18 17.97 7.34
N LEU A 69 11.56 17.05 8.04
CA LEU A 69 11.14 17.18 9.44
C LEU A 69 11.41 15.89 10.21
N THR A 70 11.69 16.00 11.49
CA THR A 70 11.69 14.87 12.43
C THR A 70 10.41 14.83 13.24
N VAL A 71 10.17 13.74 13.98
CA VAL A 71 9.04 13.65 14.94
C VAL A 71 9.19 14.71 16.03
N GLU A 72 10.42 15.00 16.48
CA GLU A 72 10.71 16.04 17.47
C GLU A 72 10.37 17.44 16.95
N ASP A 73 10.69 17.74 15.68
CA ASP A 73 10.27 19.01 15.06
C ASP A 73 8.75 19.16 15.11
N LEU A 74 8.00 18.12 14.74
CA LEU A 74 6.53 18.15 14.77
C LEU A 74 5.98 18.41 16.18
N ARG A 75 6.59 17.78 17.20
CA ARG A 75 6.23 18.02 18.60
C ARG A 75 6.56 19.46 19.04
N GLY A 76 7.67 20.02 18.52
CA GLY A 76 8.13 21.38 18.79
C GLY A 76 7.29 22.48 18.10
N LEU A 77 6.50 22.16 17.07
CA LEU A 77 5.66 23.14 16.37
C LEU A 77 4.62 23.79 17.27
N GLY A 78 4.14 23.09 18.30
CA GLY A 78 3.07 23.57 19.19
C GLY A 78 1.67 23.11 18.77
N ALA A 79 1.57 22.14 17.87
CA ALA A 79 0.30 21.47 17.55
C ALA A 79 -0.23 20.70 18.77
N SER A 80 -1.55 20.68 18.95
CA SER A 80 -2.19 19.98 20.08
C SER A 80 -2.15 18.45 19.94
N ALA A 81 -2.13 17.94 18.70
CA ALA A 81 -1.98 16.54 18.37
C ALA A 81 -1.29 16.39 17.02
N VAL A 82 -0.56 15.29 16.84
CA VAL A 82 0.05 14.88 15.56
C VAL A 82 -0.41 13.47 15.23
N ALA A 83 -0.98 13.28 14.05
CA ALA A 83 -1.45 11.99 13.60
C ALA A 83 -0.68 11.49 12.38
N PHE A 84 -0.11 10.29 12.48
CA PHE A 84 0.60 9.64 11.39
C PHE A 84 -0.34 8.70 10.63
N SER A 85 -0.81 9.15 9.46
CA SER A 85 -1.61 8.38 8.51
C SER A 85 -0.84 8.10 7.22
N ILE A 86 0.46 7.79 7.36
CA ILE A 86 1.45 7.70 6.29
C ILE A 86 1.46 6.35 5.56
N GLY A 87 0.58 5.43 5.93
CA GLY A 87 0.54 4.07 5.38
C GLY A 87 1.73 3.22 5.81
N ALA A 88 1.88 2.05 5.18
CA ALA A 88 2.99 1.14 5.36
C ALA A 88 3.99 1.32 4.20
N GLN A 89 5.02 2.13 4.37
CA GLN A 89 5.92 2.54 3.29
C GLN A 89 7.11 1.61 3.07
N GLY A 90 7.49 0.82 4.08
CA GLY A 90 8.51 -0.22 3.94
C GLY A 90 7.98 -1.46 3.22
N THR A 91 8.86 -2.25 2.65
CA THR A 91 8.51 -3.51 1.98
C THR A 91 8.90 -4.70 2.85
N LYS A 92 8.05 -5.73 2.87
CA LYS A 92 8.42 -7.02 3.47
C LYS A 92 9.29 -7.77 2.49
N ALA A 93 10.58 -7.89 2.79
CA ALA A 93 11.42 -8.87 2.11
C ALA A 93 11.04 -10.28 2.61
N ILE A 94 11.04 -11.26 1.71
CA ILE A 94 10.90 -12.67 2.12
C ILE A 94 12.22 -13.16 2.72
N GLY A 95 13.35 -12.52 2.35
CA GLY A 95 14.67 -12.86 2.85
C GLY A 95 15.18 -14.19 2.29
N VAL A 96 14.80 -14.51 1.06
CA VAL A 96 15.33 -15.66 0.33
C VAL A 96 16.58 -15.27 -0.45
N GLU A 97 17.53 -16.18 -0.60
CA GLU A 97 18.72 -15.96 -1.42
C GLU A 97 18.32 -15.57 -2.84
N GLY A 98 18.98 -14.54 -3.40
CA GLY A 98 18.72 -14.04 -4.75
C GLY A 98 17.54 -13.06 -4.87
N ASP A 99 16.93 -12.61 -3.78
CA ASP A 99 15.78 -11.70 -3.79
C ASP A 99 16.10 -10.26 -4.29
N SER A 100 17.38 -9.95 -4.51
CA SER A 100 17.86 -8.70 -5.13
C SER A 100 18.26 -8.84 -6.60
N ALA A 101 18.03 -10.00 -7.22
CA ALA A 101 18.38 -10.25 -8.61
C ALA A 101 17.55 -9.43 -9.60
N LYS A 102 18.07 -9.25 -10.82
CA LYS A 102 17.31 -8.63 -11.93
C LYS A 102 16.11 -9.51 -12.27
N GLY A 103 14.92 -8.91 -12.36
CA GLY A 103 13.66 -9.64 -12.54
C GLY A 103 12.94 -9.97 -11.23
N VAL A 104 13.52 -9.61 -10.07
CA VAL A 104 12.80 -9.62 -8.80
C VAL A 104 12.23 -8.22 -8.52
N PHE A 105 10.94 -8.17 -8.21
CA PHE A 105 10.22 -6.93 -7.95
C PHE A 105 9.41 -7.04 -6.67
N HIS A 106 9.20 -5.92 -6.01
CA HIS A 106 8.21 -5.82 -4.96
C HIS A 106 6.87 -5.35 -5.53
N ALA A 107 5.77 -5.90 -5.04
CA ALA A 107 4.42 -5.55 -5.50
C ALA A 107 4.15 -4.05 -5.47
N LYS A 108 4.61 -3.35 -4.42
CA LYS A 108 4.47 -1.90 -4.28
C LYS A 108 5.14 -1.14 -5.42
N ASP A 109 6.34 -1.53 -5.84
CA ASP A 109 7.07 -0.87 -6.93
C ASP A 109 6.34 -1.07 -8.26
N VAL A 110 5.77 -2.26 -8.48
CA VAL A 110 4.94 -2.55 -9.66
C VAL A 110 3.67 -1.70 -9.65
N VAL A 111 2.98 -1.61 -8.50
CA VAL A 111 1.77 -0.79 -8.33
C VAL A 111 2.09 0.70 -8.55
N TYR A 112 3.18 1.20 -8.01
CA TYR A 112 3.62 2.58 -8.19
C TYR A 112 4.06 2.85 -9.63
N HIS A 113 4.70 1.87 -10.30
CA HIS A 113 5.07 1.99 -11.70
C HIS A 113 3.84 2.18 -12.60
N PHE A 114 2.86 1.27 -12.56
CA PHE A 114 1.70 1.40 -13.43
C PHE A 114 0.76 2.56 -13.04
N ASN A 115 0.85 3.09 -11.83
CA ASN A 115 0.19 4.32 -11.40
C ASN A 115 1.01 5.58 -11.67
N ARG A 116 2.21 5.44 -12.26
CA ARG A 116 3.11 6.54 -12.63
C ARG A 116 3.50 7.43 -11.44
N LEU A 117 3.86 6.80 -10.31
CA LEU A 117 4.48 7.54 -9.22
C LEU A 117 5.81 8.14 -9.74
N PRO A 118 6.08 9.45 -9.49
CA PRO A 118 7.31 10.10 -9.91
C PRO A 118 8.57 9.33 -9.51
N GLY A 119 9.47 9.13 -10.46
CA GLY A 119 10.71 8.36 -10.30
C GLY A 119 10.55 6.83 -10.36
N LEU A 120 9.34 6.29 -10.42
CA LEU A 120 9.05 4.87 -10.67
C LEU A 120 8.27 4.64 -11.97
N GLY A 121 7.44 5.61 -12.38
CA GLY A 121 6.58 5.49 -13.56
C GLY A 121 7.34 5.20 -14.85
N ASP A 122 8.53 5.78 -15.03
CA ASP A 122 9.32 5.66 -16.25
C ASP A 122 10.45 4.61 -16.13
N ARG A 123 10.58 3.90 -14.99
CA ARG A 123 11.57 2.82 -14.89
C ARG A 123 11.19 1.65 -15.81
N PRO A 124 12.15 1.04 -16.50
CA PRO A 124 11.87 -0.15 -17.27
C PRO A 124 11.55 -1.32 -16.33
N PHE A 125 10.37 -1.90 -16.51
CA PHE A 125 9.96 -3.16 -15.87
C PHE A 125 9.92 -4.23 -16.94
N ASP A 126 11.07 -4.89 -17.17
CA ASP A 126 11.17 -6.05 -18.04
C ASP A 126 10.75 -7.30 -17.26
N MET A 127 9.53 -7.75 -17.53
CA MET A 127 8.90 -8.88 -16.84
C MET A 127 9.19 -10.24 -17.46
N GLY A 128 9.75 -10.28 -18.69
CA GLY A 128 9.90 -11.52 -19.44
C GLY A 128 8.54 -12.13 -19.83
N LYS A 129 8.51 -13.44 -19.99
CA LYS A 129 7.35 -14.20 -20.51
C LYS A 129 6.52 -14.86 -19.42
N HIS A 130 7.17 -15.47 -18.44
CA HIS A 130 6.53 -16.13 -17.30
C HIS A 130 6.83 -15.40 -16.00
N VAL A 131 5.79 -14.85 -15.37
CA VAL A 131 5.90 -14.09 -14.11
C VAL A 131 5.25 -14.85 -12.97
N ALA A 132 6.01 -15.09 -11.90
CA ALA A 132 5.47 -15.58 -10.63
C ALA A 132 5.08 -14.41 -9.73
N ILE A 133 3.87 -14.45 -9.15
CA ILE A 133 3.46 -13.51 -8.10
C ILE A 133 3.34 -14.30 -6.79
N ILE A 134 4.15 -13.95 -5.80
CA ILE A 134 4.15 -14.60 -4.48
C ILE A 134 3.14 -13.90 -3.59
N GLY A 135 2.02 -14.56 -3.34
CA GLY A 135 0.87 -14.04 -2.57
C GLY A 135 -0.43 -14.13 -3.37
N VAL A 136 -1.56 -14.24 -2.66
CA VAL A 136 -2.91 -14.42 -3.23
C VAL A 136 -3.91 -13.47 -2.59
N GLY A 137 -3.56 -12.18 -2.53
CA GLY A 137 -4.40 -11.06 -2.10
C GLY A 137 -4.88 -10.19 -3.27
N ASP A 138 -5.62 -9.11 -2.98
CA ASP A 138 -6.16 -8.18 -4.00
C ASP A 138 -5.06 -7.55 -4.86
N VAL A 139 -3.91 -7.22 -4.27
CA VAL A 139 -2.75 -6.67 -4.99
C VAL A 139 -2.23 -7.64 -6.06
N MET A 140 -2.26 -8.96 -5.79
CA MET A 140 -1.92 -9.97 -6.79
C MET A 140 -2.84 -9.88 -7.99
N VAL A 141 -4.15 -9.68 -7.80
CA VAL A 141 -5.11 -9.57 -8.90
C VAL A 141 -4.86 -8.32 -9.75
N ASP A 142 -4.64 -7.16 -9.12
CA ASP A 142 -4.31 -5.92 -9.83
C ASP A 142 -3.01 -6.06 -10.65
N ILE A 143 -1.98 -6.68 -10.08
CA ILE A 143 -0.71 -6.93 -10.79
C ILE A 143 -0.90 -7.92 -11.93
N ALA A 144 -1.63 -9.03 -11.71
CA ALA A 144 -1.95 -10.00 -12.75
C ALA A 144 -2.74 -9.34 -13.90
N HIS A 145 -3.72 -8.49 -13.58
CA HIS A 145 -4.46 -7.72 -14.58
C HIS A 145 -3.54 -6.84 -15.43
N TRP A 146 -2.60 -6.12 -14.80
CA TRP A 146 -1.62 -5.30 -15.51
C TRP A 146 -0.70 -6.14 -16.40
N LEU A 147 -0.16 -7.25 -15.89
CA LEU A 147 0.69 -8.16 -16.65
C LEU A 147 -0.01 -8.76 -17.86
N ILE A 148 -1.26 -9.19 -17.68
CA ILE A 148 -2.07 -9.84 -18.72
C ILE A 148 -2.51 -8.82 -19.78
N LYS A 149 -3.17 -7.75 -19.37
CA LYS A 149 -3.83 -6.82 -20.29
C LYS A 149 -2.87 -5.84 -20.94
N TYR A 150 -1.90 -5.33 -20.20
CA TYR A 150 -1.03 -4.23 -20.66
C TYR A 150 0.38 -4.69 -21.03
N LYS A 151 0.99 -5.58 -20.25
CA LYS A 151 2.31 -6.15 -20.60
C LYS A 151 2.21 -7.35 -21.53
N LYS A 152 1.06 -8.03 -21.56
CA LYS A 152 0.79 -9.21 -22.41
C LYS A 152 1.83 -10.30 -22.29
N VAL A 153 2.26 -10.58 -21.05
CA VAL A 153 3.19 -11.68 -20.77
C VAL A 153 2.53 -13.01 -21.15
N GLU A 154 3.31 -14.04 -21.45
CA GLU A 154 2.74 -15.33 -21.89
C GLU A 154 2.00 -16.03 -20.74
N ARG A 155 2.58 -16.00 -19.51
CA ARG A 155 2.00 -16.69 -18.34
C ARG A 155 2.20 -15.90 -17.05
N VAL A 156 1.17 -15.91 -16.21
CA VAL A 156 1.22 -15.45 -14.82
C VAL A 156 0.88 -16.62 -13.91
N THR A 157 1.67 -16.87 -12.86
CA THR A 157 1.35 -17.86 -11.84
C THR A 157 1.33 -17.22 -10.46
N ALA A 158 0.17 -17.24 -9.81
CA ALA A 158 0.03 -16.82 -8.42
C ALA A 158 0.40 -17.97 -7.49
N ILE A 159 1.36 -17.72 -6.59
CA ILE A 159 1.93 -18.75 -5.70
C ILE A 159 1.53 -18.46 -4.26
N ALA A 160 1.01 -19.47 -3.57
CA ALA A 160 0.62 -19.39 -2.17
C ALA A 160 1.27 -20.49 -1.34
N ARG A 161 1.82 -20.12 -0.18
CA ARG A 161 2.37 -21.08 0.78
C ARG A 161 1.29 -21.95 1.43
N ARG A 162 0.05 -21.46 1.53
CA ARG A 162 -1.12 -22.17 2.04
C ARG A 162 -2.03 -22.62 0.89
N GLY A 163 -3.18 -23.15 1.25
CA GLY A 163 -4.18 -23.64 0.30
C GLY A 163 -5.06 -22.52 -0.28
N PRO A 164 -5.96 -22.90 -1.21
CA PRO A 164 -6.88 -21.97 -1.85
C PRO A 164 -7.97 -21.42 -0.91
N VAL A 165 -8.27 -22.09 0.22
CA VAL A 165 -9.21 -21.60 1.24
C VAL A 165 -8.68 -20.33 1.89
N GLU A 166 -7.37 -20.26 2.12
CA GLU A 166 -6.68 -19.16 2.79
C GLU A 166 -6.37 -17.98 1.85
N ARG A 167 -6.94 -17.95 0.65
CA ARG A 167 -6.82 -16.81 -0.25
C ARG A 167 -7.39 -15.53 0.38
N LYS A 168 -6.77 -14.40 0.09
CA LYS A 168 -7.14 -13.11 0.68
C LYS A 168 -7.70 -12.10 -0.34
N TYR A 169 -7.77 -12.44 -1.63
CA TYR A 169 -8.41 -11.56 -2.60
C TYR A 169 -9.94 -11.60 -2.47
N ASN A 170 -10.58 -10.46 -2.71
CA ASN A 170 -12.03 -10.38 -2.82
C ASN A 170 -12.49 -11.16 -4.07
N PRO A 171 -13.43 -12.10 -3.95
CA PRO A 171 -13.88 -12.91 -5.10
C PRO A 171 -14.31 -12.10 -6.34
N LYS A 172 -14.83 -10.89 -6.15
CA LYS A 172 -15.24 -10.03 -7.28
C LYS A 172 -14.07 -9.46 -8.06
N GLU A 173 -12.90 -9.26 -7.44
CA GLU A 173 -11.73 -8.71 -8.12
C GLU A 173 -11.18 -9.66 -9.18
N ILE A 174 -11.37 -10.99 -9.01
CA ILE A 174 -10.89 -11.99 -9.98
C ILE A 174 -11.53 -11.86 -11.37
N ARG A 175 -12.67 -11.16 -11.47
CA ARG A 175 -13.37 -10.90 -12.74
C ARG A 175 -12.49 -10.19 -13.76
N ALA A 176 -11.55 -9.39 -13.31
CA ALA A 176 -10.63 -8.64 -14.16
C ALA A 176 -9.62 -9.53 -14.92
N VAL A 177 -9.45 -10.79 -14.52
CA VAL A 177 -8.45 -11.70 -15.09
C VAL A 177 -8.98 -13.09 -15.42
N CYS A 178 -10.21 -13.43 -15.04
CA CYS A 178 -10.68 -14.81 -15.12
C CYS A 178 -10.91 -15.33 -16.55
N THR A 179 -11.03 -14.46 -17.56
CA THR A 179 -11.03 -14.90 -18.98
C THR A 179 -9.70 -15.53 -19.40
N ASN A 180 -8.63 -15.25 -18.65
CA ASN A 180 -7.29 -15.75 -18.93
C ASN A 180 -6.90 -16.96 -18.07
N MET A 181 -7.82 -17.48 -17.25
CA MET A 181 -7.52 -18.63 -16.40
C MET A 181 -7.25 -19.88 -17.24
N ASP A 182 -6.14 -20.53 -16.93
CA ASP A 182 -5.76 -21.83 -17.44
C ASP A 182 -6.58 -22.92 -16.71
N GLN A 183 -7.77 -23.22 -17.22
CA GLN A 183 -8.71 -24.13 -16.55
C GLN A 183 -8.14 -25.53 -16.34
N ASP A 184 -7.44 -26.07 -17.35
CA ASP A 184 -6.78 -27.38 -17.25
C ASP A 184 -5.65 -27.36 -16.23
N GLY A 185 -4.85 -26.28 -16.21
CA GLY A 185 -3.82 -26.05 -15.21
C GLY A 185 -4.37 -25.96 -13.80
N ILE A 186 -5.53 -25.30 -13.61
CA ILE A 186 -6.22 -25.22 -12.32
C ILE A 186 -6.72 -26.59 -11.88
N ALA A 187 -7.35 -27.36 -12.79
CA ALA A 187 -7.84 -28.70 -12.48
C ALA A 187 -6.66 -29.63 -12.06
N THR A 188 -5.55 -29.57 -12.78
CA THR A 188 -4.31 -30.32 -12.47
C THR A 188 -3.75 -29.91 -11.09
N GLU A 189 -3.76 -28.61 -10.78
CA GLU A 189 -3.28 -28.10 -9.48
C GLU A 189 -4.17 -28.59 -8.34
N PHE A 190 -5.50 -28.55 -8.50
CA PHE A 190 -6.42 -29.06 -7.49
C PHE A 190 -6.29 -30.57 -7.28
N ALA A 191 -6.11 -31.35 -8.35
CA ALA A 191 -5.81 -32.78 -8.23
C ALA A 191 -4.52 -33.06 -7.45
N ARG A 192 -3.49 -32.24 -7.66
CA ARG A 192 -2.19 -32.34 -6.94
C ARG A 192 -2.29 -32.10 -5.44
N ILE A 193 -3.17 -31.19 -5.01
CA ILE A 193 -3.27 -30.79 -3.60
C ILE A 193 -4.42 -31.45 -2.86
N LYS A 194 -5.30 -32.20 -3.53
CA LYS A 194 -6.56 -32.74 -2.99
C LYS A 194 -6.39 -33.44 -1.64
N ASP A 195 -5.44 -34.37 -1.55
CA ASP A 195 -5.22 -35.16 -0.33
C ASP A 195 -4.70 -34.30 0.81
N ARG A 196 -3.89 -33.27 0.50
CA ARG A 196 -3.35 -32.33 1.49
C ARG A 196 -4.43 -31.38 2.04
N LEU A 197 -5.43 -31.03 1.21
CA LEU A 197 -6.60 -30.28 1.65
C LEU A 197 -7.50 -31.16 2.54
N ALA A 198 -7.78 -32.39 2.11
CA ALA A 198 -8.57 -33.33 2.87
C ALA A 198 -8.00 -33.65 4.26
N ALA A 199 -6.66 -33.66 4.39
CA ALA A 199 -5.98 -33.88 5.67
C ALA A 199 -6.29 -32.81 6.75
N VAL A 200 -6.81 -31.63 6.37
CA VAL A 200 -7.25 -30.57 7.29
C VAL A 200 -8.76 -30.29 7.16
N GLY A 201 -9.52 -31.24 6.64
CA GLY A 201 -10.98 -31.15 6.52
C GLY A 201 -11.49 -30.22 5.41
N GLN A 202 -10.64 -29.81 4.46
CA GLN A 202 -11.03 -28.97 3.32
C GLN A 202 -11.41 -29.83 2.11
N ASN A 203 -12.60 -29.61 1.53
CA ASN A 203 -13.06 -30.30 0.32
C ASN A 203 -12.58 -29.58 -0.94
N ALA A 204 -11.72 -30.21 -1.72
CA ALA A 204 -11.10 -29.61 -2.91
C ALA A 204 -12.14 -29.19 -3.97
N ASP A 205 -13.21 -29.98 -4.17
CA ASP A 205 -14.23 -29.70 -5.20
C ASP A 205 -15.11 -28.50 -4.80
N GLU A 206 -15.47 -28.37 -3.51
CA GLU A 206 -16.20 -27.20 -2.98
C GLU A 206 -15.35 -25.94 -3.05
N VAL A 207 -14.07 -26.05 -2.73
CA VAL A 207 -13.13 -24.92 -2.80
C VAL A 207 -12.94 -24.45 -4.24
N LEU A 208 -12.80 -25.38 -5.18
CA LEU A 208 -12.72 -25.06 -6.62
C LEU A 208 -13.99 -24.34 -7.09
N ALA A 209 -15.16 -24.87 -6.75
CA ALA A 209 -16.45 -24.24 -7.06
C ALA A 209 -16.54 -22.81 -6.50
N SER A 210 -16.10 -22.60 -5.24
CA SER A 210 -16.04 -21.28 -4.62
C SER A 210 -15.06 -20.33 -5.33
N MET A 211 -13.91 -20.82 -5.80
CA MET A 211 -12.95 -19.99 -6.55
C MET A 211 -13.46 -19.58 -7.93
N THR A 212 -14.19 -20.46 -8.59
CA THR A 212 -14.68 -20.24 -9.96
C THR A 212 -16.09 -19.62 -10.02
N ALA A 213 -16.73 -19.39 -8.89
CA ALA A 213 -18.10 -18.84 -8.81
C ALA A 213 -18.29 -17.52 -9.58
N GLU A 214 -17.27 -16.68 -9.66
CA GLU A 214 -17.31 -15.41 -10.36
C GLU A 214 -16.88 -15.51 -11.84
N PHE A 215 -16.45 -16.67 -12.33
CA PHE A 215 -15.95 -16.84 -13.71
C PHE A 215 -17.02 -16.65 -14.79
N THR A 216 -18.29 -16.72 -14.43
CA THR A 216 -19.41 -16.38 -15.34
C THR A 216 -19.54 -14.85 -15.59
N LYS A 217 -18.82 -14.03 -14.82
CA LYS A 217 -18.87 -12.56 -14.87
C LYS A 217 -17.51 -11.97 -15.24
N CYS A 218 -16.68 -12.72 -15.96
CA CYS A 218 -15.34 -12.27 -16.36
C CYS A 218 -15.38 -11.06 -17.27
N GLU A 219 -14.43 -10.15 -17.06
CA GLU A 219 -14.17 -9.03 -17.94
C GLU A 219 -13.15 -9.45 -19.03
N PRO A 220 -13.39 -9.15 -20.32
CA PRO A 220 -12.44 -9.49 -21.38
C PRO A 220 -11.19 -8.63 -21.27
N THR A 221 -10.02 -9.25 -21.28
CA THR A 221 -8.73 -8.54 -21.27
C THR A 221 -8.19 -8.23 -22.66
N GLY A 222 -8.62 -8.96 -23.69
CA GLY A 222 -8.09 -8.86 -25.06
C GLY A 222 -6.64 -9.37 -25.18
N SER A 223 -6.21 -10.24 -24.27
CA SER A 223 -4.85 -10.80 -24.23
C SER A 223 -4.89 -12.33 -24.31
N PRO A 224 -3.93 -12.98 -25.03
CA PRO A 224 -3.81 -14.43 -25.07
C PRO A 224 -3.09 -15.02 -23.83
N SER A 225 -2.64 -14.18 -22.91
CA SER A 225 -1.94 -14.60 -21.70
C SER A 225 -2.70 -15.66 -20.93
N LYS A 226 -1.98 -16.54 -20.21
CA LYS A 226 -2.56 -17.56 -19.34
C LYS A 226 -2.25 -17.26 -17.88
N MET A 227 -3.24 -17.47 -17.00
CA MET A 227 -3.07 -17.33 -15.55
C MET A 227 -3.37 -18.64 -14.84
N GLY A 228 -2.51 -19.01 -13.90
CA GLY A 228 -2.69 -20.18 -13.05
C GLY A 228 -2.32 -19.92 -11.60
N PHE A 229 -2.50 -20.95 -10.79
CA PHE A 229 -2.13 -20.94 -9.37
C PHE A 229 -1.16 -22.07 -9.04
N ARG A 230 -0.35 -21.86 -8.03
CA ARG A 230 0.47 -22.86 -7.36
C ARG A 230 0.27 -22.71 -5.85
N PHE A 231 -0.50 -23.60 -5.27
CA PHE A 231 -0.79 -23.63 -3.83
C PHE A 231 0.16 -24.57 -3.09
N LEU A 232 0.19 -24.44 -1.77
CA LEU A 232 0.99 -25.28 -0.89
C LEU A 232 2.47 -25.34 -1.34
N ALA A 233 3.01 -24.17 -1.69
CA ALA A 233 4.38 -24.04 -2.19
C ALA A 233 5.01 -22.74 -1.69
N SER A 234 6.25 -22.82 -1.18
CA SER A 234 7.02 -21.68 -0.68
C SER A 234 8.29 -21.48 -1.47
N PRO A 235 8.62 -20.25 -1.91
CA PRO A 235 9.95 -19.98 -2.47
C PRO A 235 11.02 -20.11 -1.40
N LYS A 236 12.13 -20.76 -1.72
CA LYS A 236 13.31 -20.95 -0.86
C LYS A 236 14.49 -20.14 -1.36
N ARG A 237 14.64 -20.03 -2.68
CA ARG A 237 15.71 -19.29 -3.33
C ARG A 237 15.29 -18.84 -4.73
N VAL A 238 15.78 -17.68 -5.13
CA VAL A 238 15.70 -17.21 -6.52
C VAL A 238 16.95 -17.71 -7.27
N LEU A 239 16.75 -18.51 -8.30
CA LEU A 239 17.83 -19.02 -9.14
C LEU A 239 18.06 -18.04 -10.29
N VAL A 240 19.33 -17.69 -10.51
CA VAL A 240 19.74 -16.70 -11.51
C VAL A 240 20.61 -17.31 -12.61
N ASP A 241 20.66 -16.62 -13.74
CA ASP A 241 21.61 -16.88 -14.82
C ASP A 241 22.97 -16.19 -14.59
N ALA A 242 23.89 -16.31 -15.54
CA ALA A 242 25.21 -15.68 -15.49
C ALA A 242 25.17 -14.14 -15.47
N ASN A 243 24.05 -13.51 -15.85
CA ASN A 243 23.84 -12.07 -15.86
C ASN A 243 23.12 -11.56 -14.60
N ASN A 244 23.00 -12.41 -13.57
CA ASN A 244 22.24 -12.16 -12.35
C ASN A 244 20.77 -11.84 -12.63
N ARG A 245 20.16 -12.52 -13.63
CA ARG A 245 18.73 -12.41 -13.95
C ARG A 245 18.00 -13.68 -13.51
N VAL A 246 16.79 -13.53 -13.02
CA VAL A 246 15.92 -14.66 -12.64
C VAL A 246 15.75 -15.63 -13.80
N ARG A 247 15.93 -16.93 -13.54
CA ARG A 247 15.63 -18.04 -14.46
C ARG A 247 14.65 -19.05 -13.88
N ALA A 248 14.57 -19.16 -12.56
CA ALA A 248 13.63 -20.04 -11.85
C ALA A 248 13.51 -19.64 -10.37
N LEU A 249 12.50 -20.19 -9.72
CA LEU A 249 12.41 -20.27 -8.26
C LEU A 249 12.74 -21.70 -7.81
N GLU A 250 13.56 -21.87 -6.79
CA GLU A 250 13.61 -23.10 -6.02
C GLU A 250 12.46 -23.05 -5.02
N MET A 251 11.52 -23.98 -5.16
CA MET A 251 10.30 -24.06 -4.39
C MET A 251 10.32 -25.24 -3.44
N GLU A 252 9.70 -25.11 -2.29
CA GLU A 252 9.43 -26.19 -1.33
C GLU A 252 7.93 -26.52 -1.32
N GLU A 253 7.59 -27.81 -1.44
CA GLU A 253 6.24 -28.30 -1.21
C GLU A 253 5.83 -28.15 0.27
N ASN A 254 4.58 -27.73 0.51
CA ASN A 254 4.03 -27.57 1.85
C ASN A 254 2.84 -28.53 2.10
N LYS A 255 2.60 -28.81 3.36
CA LYS A 255 1.30 -29.28 3.91
C LYS A 255 0.65 -28.21 4.76
N LEU A 256 -0.62 -28.41 5.10
CA LEU A 256 -1.31 -27.61 6.10
C LEU A 256 -1.33 -28.36 7.42
N GLU A 257 -1.21 -27.60 8.52
CA GLU A 257 -1.48 -28.09 9.88
C GLU A 257 -2.49 -27.14 10.55
N PRO A 258 -3.45 -27.65 11.33
CA PRO A 258 -4.37 -26.82 12.09
C PRO A 258 -3.63 -25.86 13.05
N LYS A 259 -4.11 -24.60 13.15
CA LYS A 259 -3.57 -23.59 14.04
C LYS A 259 -4.72 -22.74 14.61
N GLY A 260 -5.31 -23.20 15.73
CA GLY A 260 -6.56 -22.62 16.22
C GLY A 260 -7.67 -22.74 15.19
N ASP A 261 -8.33 -21.63 14.85
CA ASP A 261 -9.39 -21.58 13.82
C ASP A 261 -8.84 -21.37 12.39
N ASP A 262 -7.51 -21.33 12.20
CA ASP A 262 -6.82 -21.14 10.91
C ASP A 262 -5.90 -22.33 10.63
N THR A 263 -5.13 -22.27 9.53
CA THR A 263 -4.12 -23.25 9.16
C THR A 263 -2.73 -22.62 9.07
N ALA A 264 -1.70 -23.41 9.33
CA ALA A 264 -0.30 -23.05 9.09
C ALA A 264 0.28 -23.90 7.95
N ALA A 265 1.12 -23.27 7.12
CA ALA A 265 1.91 -23.99 6.13
C ALA A 265 3.19 -24.55 6.76
N VAL A 266 3.45 -25.83 6.56
CA VAL A 266 4.65 -26.54 7.02
C VAL A 266 5.36 -27.13 5.81
N GLY A 267 6.66 -26.85 5.66
CA GLY A 267 7.47 -27.35 4.56
C GLY A 267 7.73 -28.85 4.64
N LEU A 268 7.72 -29.53 3.53
CA LEU A 268 7.94 -30.98 3.41
C LEU A 268 9.38 -31.34 3.09
N LYS A 269 10.29 -30.36 2.97
CA LYS A 269 11.68 -30.54 2.53
C LYS A 269 11.81 -31.16 1.12
N GLN A 270 10.74 -31.09 0.33
CA GLN A 270 10.71 -31.52 -1.05
C GLN A 270 10.92 -30.29 -1.93
N LEU A 271 12.12 -30.15 -2.48
CA LEU A 271 12.52 -29.02 -3.31
C LEU A 271 12.37 -29.36 -4.78
N TYR A 272 12.01 -28.34 -5.58
CA TYR A 272 11.95 -28.43 -7.04
C TYR A 272 12.18 -27.06 -7.68
N GLU A 273 12.66 -27.04 -8.91
CA GLU A 273 12.77 -25.81 -9.70
C GLU A 273 11.43 -25.48 -10.37
N PHE A 274 11.07 -24.20 -10.31
CA PHE A 274 9.90 -23.65 -10.99
C PHE A 274 10.36 -22.53 -11.93
N PRO A 275 10.46 -22.82 -13.25
CA PRO A 275 10.99 -21.88 -14.24
C PRO A 275 10.12 -20.62 -14.36
N VAL A 276 10.73 -19.44 -14.22
CA VAL A 276 10.11 -18.12 -14.37
C VAL A 276 11.16 -17.10 -14.82
N ASP A 277 10.74 -16.05 -15.49
CA ASP A 277 11.62 -14.95 -15.91
C ASP A 277 11.63 -13.81 -14.90
N SER A 278 10.56 -13.69 -14.11
CA SER A 278 10.44 -12.66 -13.08
C SER A 278 9.59 -13.11 -11.90
N VAL A 279 9.86 -12.49 -10.76
CA VAL A 279 9.16 -12.74 -9.49
C VAL A 279 8.68 -11.42 -8.92
N VAL A 280 7.39 -11.36 -8.53
CA VAL A 280 6.80 -10.22 -7.82
C VAL A 280 6.39 -10.66 -6.42
N PHE A 281 7.02 -10.09 -5.39
CA PHE A 281 6.65 -10.38 -4.01
C PHE A 281 5.47 -9.51 -3.56
N ALA A 282 4.28 -10.14 -3.42
CA ALA A 282 3.03 -9.53 -2.97
C ALA A 282 2.62 -10.04 -1.57
N VAL A 283 3.56 -9.99 -0.62
CA VAL A 283 3.43 -10.57 0.73
C VAL A 283 3.10 -9.53 1.81
N GLY A 284 2.66 -8.37 1.38
CA GLY A 284 2.31 -7.23 2.23
C GLY A 284 3.48 -6.29 2.47
N ASP A 285 3.19 -5.23 3.21
CA ASP A 285 4.11 -4.14 3.51
C ASP A 285 4.45 -4.10 5.00
N ARG A 286 5.46 -3.32 5.37
CA ARG A 286 5.80 -2.91 6.73
C ARG A 286 5.83 -1.39 6.82
N VAL A 287 5.73 -0.84 8.00
CA VAL A 287 5.93 0.59 8.19
C VAL A 287 7.41 0.96 8.05
N ASP A 288 7.70 2.23 7.81
CA ASP A 288 9.06 2.75 7.68
C ASP A 288 9.62 3.09 9.06
N GLU A 289 10.60 2.32 9.53
CA GLU A 289 11.25 2.53 10.83
C GLU A 289 12.04 3.84 10.91
N THR A 290 12.45 4.41 9.76
CA THR A 290 13.24 5.65 9.70
C THR A 290 12.44 6.90 10.07
N VAL A 291 11.11 6.79 10.21
CA VAL A 291 10.24 7.89 10.68
C VAL A 291 10.60 8.31 12.11
N GLY A 292 11.11 7.39 12.93
CA GLY A 292 11.50 7.69 14.31
C GLY A 292 10.37 7.49 15.35
N LEU A 293 9.32 6.79 14.97
CA LEU A 293 8.25 6.35 15.90
C LEU A 293 8.63 5.02 16.56
N PRO A 294 8.10 4.71 17.75
CA PRO A 294 8.27 3.39 18.35
C PRO A 294 7.88 2.26 17.39
N TYR A 295 8.79 1.33 17.15
CA TYR A 295 8.70 0.34 16.08
C TYR A 295 9.05 -1.07 16.59
N LYS A 296 8.29 -2.07 16.14
CA LYS A 296 8.52 -3.48 16.45
C LYS A 296 7.94 -4.39 15.36
N ASN A 297 8.74 -5.32 14.85
CA ASN A 297 8.29 -6.37 13.95
C ASN A 297 7.53 -5.89 12.69
N GLY A 298 7.92 -4.74 12.13
CA GLY A 298 7.29 -4.24 10.90
C GLY A 298 6.09 -3.32 11.11
N VAL A 299 5.73 -2.99 12.35
CA VAL A 299 4.62 -2.09 12.71
C VAL A 299 5.05 -1.03 13.72
N TYR A 300 4.37 0.10 13.75
CA TYR A 300 4.51 1.04 14.85
C TYR A 300 3.77 0.52 16.08
N VAL A 301 4.36 0.75 17.25
CA VAL A 301 3.79 0.28 18.51
C VAL A 301 2.71 1.23 18.98
N THR A 302 1.53 0.68 19.28
CA THR A 302 0.41 1.41 19.85
C THR A 302 0.21 1.01 21.30
N ASN A 303 -0.39 1.91 22.10
CA ASN A 303 -0.65 1.69 23.51
C ASN A 303 -1.55 0.45 23.70
N PRO A 304 -1.08 -0.60 24.39
CA PRO A 304 -1.84 -1.81 24.64
C PRO A 304 -2.86 -1.64 25.77
N ASN A 305 -2.73 -0.60 26.58
CA ASN A 305 -3.56 -0.39 27.77
C ASN A 305 -4.80 0.42 27.39
N LYS A 306 -5.95 -0.07 27.79
CA LYS A 306 -7.22 0.63 27.63
C LYS A 306 -7.24 1.86 28.53
N THR A 307 -7.40 3.04 27.93
CA THR A 307 -7.56 4.30 28.65
C THR A 307 -9.02 4.75 28.51
N GLY A 308 -9.75 4.82 29.59
CA GLY A 308 -11.17 5.21 29.59
C GLY A 308 -12.14 4.05 29.32
N ASN A 309 -13.40 4.41 29.02
CA ASN A 309 -14.51 3.46 28.84
C ASN A 309 -14.55 2.83 27.43
N ASP A 310 -13.81 3.41 26.47
CA ASP A 310 -13.76 2.92 25.11
C ASP A 310 -12.48 2.10 24.89
N PRO A 311 -12.60 0.80 24.56
CA PRO A 311 -11.45 -0.09 24.40
C PRO A 311 -10.52 0.28 23.22
N ASP A 312 -10.99 1.09 22.26
CA ASP A 312 -10.23 1.42 21.07
C ASP A 312 -9.38 2.70 21.21
N ASP A 313 -9.58 3.53 22.24
CA ASP A 313 -8.82 4.77 22.44
C ASP A 313 -7.32 4.52 22.60
N ALA A 314 -6.94 3.49 23.33
CA ALA A 314 -5.56 3.13 23.54
C ALA A 314 -4.84 2.72 22.26
N LEU A 315 -5.54 2.06 21.33
CA LEU A 315 -4.93 1.47 20.12
C LEU A 315 -4.49 2.50 19.05
N PHE A 316 -4.79 3.77 19.24
CA PHE A 316 -4.41 4.84 18.31
C PHE A 316 -3.22 5.68 18.80
N GLN A 317 -2.92 5.67 20.10
CA GLN A 317 -1.78 6.39 20.66
C GLN A 317 -0.48 5.64 20.40
N ALA A 318 0.58 6.33 19.97
CA ALA A 318 1.91 5.75 19.90
C ALA A 318 2.42 5.41 21.29
N TYR A 319 3.15 4.29 21.44
CA TYR A 319 3.59 3.77 22.73
C TYR A 319 5.04 3.31 22.68
N ASP A 320 5.83 3.77 23.62
CA ASP A 320 7.20 3.32 23.78
C ASP A 320 7.28 2.17 24.81
N GLU A 321 7.49 0.94 24.33
CA GLU A 321 7.65 -0.24 25.16
C GLU A 321 8.85 -0.17 26.11
N LYS A 322 9.89 0.63 25.78
CA LYS A 322 11.10 0.72 26.62
C LYS A 322 10.86 1.54 27.86
N SER A 323 10.17 2.65 27.74
CA SER A 323 9.78 3.50 28.87
C SER A 323 8.46 3.07 29.52
N GLY A 324 7.68 2.23 28.86
CA GLY A 324 6.34 1.84 29.30
C GLY A 324 5.33 2.99 29.25
N GLN A 325 5.53 3.99 28.39
CA GLN A 325 4.71 5.20 28.34
C GLN A 325 4.15 5.49 26.95
N ILE A 326 3.02 6.18 26.92
CA ILE A 326 2.48 6.74 25.69
C ILE A 326 3.40 7.87 25.19
N VAL A 327 3.53 8.00 23.89
CA VAL A 327 4.15 9.16 23.28
C VAL A 327 3.09 10.25 23.16
N GLU A 328 3.10 11.15 24.13
CA GLU A 328 2.04 12.13 24.34
C GLU A 328 1.74 12.97 23.08
N GLY A 329 0.49 13.03 22.69
CA GLY A 329 0.00 13.81 21.54
C GLY A 329 0.30 13.17 20.17
N ILE A 330 0.85 11.95 20.12
CA ILE A 330 1.13 11.23 18.85
C ILE A 330 0.13 10.11 18.63
N PHE A 331 -0.51 10.11 17.47
CA PHE A 331 -1.53 9.14 17.07
C PHE A 331 -1.15 8.46 15.75
N LEU A 332 -1.65 7.23 15.57
CA LEU A 332 -1.42 6.39 14.39
C LEU A 332 -2.77 6.04 13.76
N ALA A 333 -2.90 6.11 12.44
CA ALA A 333 -4.13 5.74 11.75
C ALA A 333 -3.88 5.02 10.43
N GLY A 334 -4.84 4.22 10.00
CA GLY A 334 -4.81 3.46 8.76
C GLY A 334 -3.68 2.44 8.73
N TRP A 335 -3.02 2.28 7.59
CA TRP A 335 -1.94 1.30 7.46
C TRP A 335 -0.65 1.67 8.23
N ALA A 336 -0.52 2.89 8.72
CA ALA A 336 0.53 3.21 9.69
C ALA A 336 0.31 2.48 11.03
N ARG A 337 -0.95 2.23 11.41
CA ARG A 337 -1.33 1.48 12.61
C ARG A 337 -1.48 -0.02 12.34
N LYS A 338 -2.16 -0.39 11.26
CA LYS A 338 -2.44 -1.79 10.85
C LYS A 338 -1.92 -2.03 9.44
N ALA A 339 -0.63 -2.34 9.34
CA ALA A 339 0.07 -2.49 8.07
C ALA A 339 -0.65 -3.44 7.11
N SER A 340 -1.07 -2.92 5.94
CA SER A 340 -1.65 -3.65 4.81
C SER A 340 -2.90 -4.48 5.12
N GLU A 341 -3.67 -4.11 6.17
CA GLU A 341 -4.95 -4.77 6.44
C GLU A 341 -6.10 -4.06 5.73
N GLY A 342 -6.78 -4.77 4.84
CA GLY A 342 -8.02 -4.37 4.18
C GLY A 342 -7.86 -3.35 3.05
N LEU A 343 -9.00 -3.03 2.42
CA LEU A 343 -9.11 -2.08 1.32
C LEU A 343 -9.28 -0.63 1.83
N VAL A 344 -9.34 0.32 0.88
CA VAL A 344 -9.51 1.76 1.13
C VAL A 344 -10.62 2.09 2.13
N GLY A 345 -11.75 1.36 2.09
CA GLY A 345 -12.87 1.58 3.02
C GLY A 345 -12.51 1.28 4.49
N ILE A 346 -11.67 0.28 4.74
CA ILE A 346 -11.20 -0.06 6.10
C ILE A 346 -10.25 1.02 6.60
N ALA A 347 -9.30 1.46 5.77
CA ALA A 347 -8.37 2.53 6.11
C ALA A 347 -9.10 3.88 6.35
N LYS A 348 -10.18 4.16 5.60
CA LYS A 348 -11.02 5.33 5.82
C LYS A 348 -11.68 5.27 7.20
N ARG A 349 -12.35 4.17 7.52
CA ARG A 349 -13.04 3.98 8.82
C ARG A 349 -12.05 4.06 10.00
N ASP A 350 -10.84 3.50 9.84
CA ASP A 350 -9.79 3.62 10.85
C ASP A 350 -9.38 5.09 11.08
N GLY A 351 -9.30 5.89 10.01
CA GLY A 351 -9.07 7.33 10.11
C GLY A 351 -10.22 8.08 10.79
N ASP A 352 -11.48 7.71 10.53
CA ASP A 352 -12.65 8.28 11.16
C ASP A 352 -12.67 8.01 12.68
N TRP A 353 -12.35 6.78 13.10
CA TRP A 353 -12.22 6.42 14.53
C TRP A 353 -11.07 7.15 15.21
N CYS A 354 -9.92 7.26 14.54
CA CYS A 354 -8.78 8.03 15.07
C CYS A 354 -9.16 9.48 15.32
N ALA A 355 -9.96 10.10 14.44
CA ALA A 355 -10.44 11.47 14.63
C ALA A 355 -11.30 11.60 15.90
N GLU A 356 -12.17 10.63 16.17
CA GLU A 356 -12.99 10.60 17.40
C GLU A 356 -12.11 10.49 18.66
N VAL A 357 -11.10 9.63 18.62
CA VAL A 357 -10.12 9.49 19.71
C VAL A 357 -9.36 10.80 19.94
N ILE A 358 -8.87 11.44 18.88
CA ILE A 358 -8.18 12.73 18.97
C ILE A 358 -9.11 13.81 19.54
N THR A 359 -10.37 13.87 19.11
CA THR A 359 -11.35 14.84 19.63
C THR A 359 -11.54 14.68 21.13
N ARG A 360 -11.69 13.44 21.63
CA ARG A 360 -11.79 13.18 23.07
C ARG A 360 -10.50 13.58 23.81
N TYR A 361 -9.35 13.24 23.25
CA TYR A 361 -8.05 13.64 23.79
C TYR A 361 -7.93 15.17 23.90
N LEU A 362 -8.27 15.91 22.85
CA LEU A 362 -8.21 17.38 22.84
C LEU A 362 -9.13 18.00 23.89
N ALA A 363 -10.28 17.40 24.17
CA ALA A 363 -11.20 17.85 25.23
C ALA A 363 -10.58 17.73 26.64
N THR A 364 -9.64 16.82 26.86
CA THR A 364 -8.92 16.67 28.15
C THR A 364 -7.73 17.63 28.29
N GLN A 365 -7.29 18.28 27.21
CA GLN A 365 -6.10 19.13 27.19
C GLN A 365 -6.40 20.60 27.51
N THR A 366 -7.09 20.88 28.61
CA THR A 366 -7.55 22.24 28.94
C THR A 366 -6.46 23.22 29.36
N THR A 367 -5.27 22.75 29.71
CA THR A 367 -4.18 23.57 30.32
C THR A 367 -2.97 23.79 29.40
N ARG A 368 -2.88 23.16 28.25
CA ARG A 368 -1.74 23.37 27.32
C ARG A 368 -1.86 24.73 26.64
N SER A 369 -0.80 25.54 26.76
CA SER A 369 -0.61 26.73 25.91
C SER A 369 -0.54 26.28 24.46
N ARG A 370 -1.60 26.52 23.69
CA ARG A 370 -1.65 26.21 22.26
C ARG A 370 -1.01 27.37 21.51
N GLY A 371 -0.13 27.05 20.56
CA GLY A 371 0.33 28.06 19.58
C GLY A 371 -0.86 28.53 18.74
N THR A 372 -0.84 29.78 18.31
CA THR A 372 -1.75 30.22 17.24
C THR A 372 -1.40 29.49 15.95
N MET A 373 -2.38 29.28 15.05
CA MET A 373 -2.12 28.61 13.77
C MET A 373 -1.02 29.32 12.97
N ASP A 374 -1.05 30.67 12.92
CA ASP A 374 0.00 31.44 12.25
C ASP A 374 1.38 31.20 12.87
N GLY A 375 1.46 31.09 14.19
CA GLY A 375 2.73 30.76 14.88
C GLY A 375 3.26 29.37 14.56
N VAL A 376 2.38 28.37 14.46
CA VAL A 376 2.73 27.01 14.07
C VAL A 376 3.23 26.98 12.61
N ILE A 377 2.51 27.63 11.69
CA ILE A 377 2.88 27.71 10.28
C ILE A 377 4.20 28.47 10.10
N ALA A 378 4.39 29.59 10.82
CA ALA A 378 5.65 30.35 10.76
C ALA A 378 6.86 29.52 11.20
N LYS A 379 6.72 28.76 12.32
CA LYS A 379 7.78 27.82 12.75
C LYS A 379 8.04 26.73 11.70
N LEU A 380 6.98 26.15 11.13
CA LEU A 380 7.11 25.15 10.09
C LEU A 380 7.88 25.69 8.88
N HIS A 381 7.53 26.88 8.39
CA HIS A 381 8.23 27.53 7.28
C HIS A 381 9.71 27.81 7.62
N THR A 382 10.00 28.24 8.85
CA THR A 382 11.39 28.46 9.29
C THR A 382 12.22 27.18 9.17
N ILE A 383 11.74 26.06 9.74
CA ILE A 383 12.44 24.78 9.70
C ILE A 383 12.64 24.31 8.26
N LEU A 384 11.58 24.35 7.44
CA LEU A 384 11.64 23.91 6.04
C LEU A 384 12.63 24.76 5.23
N LYS A 385 12.67 26.07 5.46
CA LYS A 385 13.63 26.98 4.81
C LYS A 385 15.09 26.67 5.21
N GLU A 386 15.35 26.47 6.50
CA GLU A 386 16.69 26.12 7.01
C GLU A 386 17.20 24.80 6.40
N ARG A 387 16.29 23.84 6.18
CA ARG A 387 16.59 22.55 5.55
C ARG A 387 16.55 22.56 4.03
N LYS A 388 16.31 23.72 3.41
CA LYS A 388 16.23 23.89 1.95
C LYS A 388 15.15 23.02 1.30
N SER A 389 14.09 22.70 2.04
CA SER A 389 12.93 21.97 1.55
C SER A 389 12.12 22.87 0.60
N ARG A 390 11.42 22.25 -0.33
CA ARG A 390 10.59 22.93 -1.34
C ARG A 390 9.12 22.51 -1.19
N PRO A 391 8.41 22.97 -0.15
CA PRO A 391 7.02 22.59 0.07
C PRO A 391 6.11 23.12 -1.05
N VAL A 392 5.09 22.34 -1.36
CA VAL A 392 4.05 22.72 -2.33
C VAL A 392 2.74 22.94 -1.58
N ASP A 393 2.19 24.13 -1.72
CA ASP A 393 0.92 24.53 -1.14
C ASP A 393 -0.29 24.15 -2.03
N LEU A 394 -1.48 24.53 -1.61
CA LEU A 394 -2.73 24.27 -2.33
C LEU A 394 -2.75 24.93 -3.72
N GLU A 395 -2.20 26.14 -3.86
CA GLU A 395 -2.18 26.84 -5.14
C GLU A 395 -1.24 26.13 -6.14
N GLY A 396 -0.08 25.66 -5.68
CA GLY A 396 0.79 24.80 -6.48
C GLY A 396 0.13 23.52 -6.93
N LEU A 397 -0.69 22.89 -6.06
CA LEU A 397 -1.47 21.71 -6.44
C LEU A 397 -2.53 22.02 -7.49
N LYS A 398 -3.24 23.13 -7.38
CA LYS A 398 -4.25 23.56 -8.38
C LYS A 398 -3.61 23.80 -9.75
N ALA A 399 -2.42 24.42 -9.78
CA ALA A 399 -1.67 24.61 -11.01
C ALA A 399 -1.32 23.29 -11.68
N LEU A 400 -0.85 22.29 -10.91
CA LEU A 400 -0.56 20.95 -11.43
C LEU A 400 -1.81 20.23 -11.94
N ASP A 401 -2.90 20.25 -11.16
CA ASP A 401 -4.15 19.57 -11.52
C ASP A 401 -4.76 20.15 -12.83
N ALA A 402 -4.68 21.47 -13.02
CA ALA A 402 -5.12 22.12 -14.26
C ALA A 402 -4.35 21.62 -15.48
N VAL A 403 -3.03 21.49 -15.37
CA VAL A 403 -2.19 20.99 -16.47
C VAL A 403 -2.42 19.51 -16.73
N GLU A 404 -2.49 18.68 -15.68
CA GLU A 404 -2.75 17.26 -15.84
C GLU A 404 -4.12 17.00 -16.50
N LYS A 405 -5.14 17.78 -16.18
CA LYS A 405 -6.46 17.71 -16.82
C LYS A 405 -6.47 18.20 -18.28
N ALA A 406 -5.62 19.17 -18.62
CA ALA A 406 -5.49 19.70 -19.99
C ALA A 406 -4.74 18.76 -20.92
N HIS A 407 -3.91 17.86 -20.40
CA HIS A 407 -3.14 16.92 -21.20
C HIS A 407 -3.89 15.59 -21.35
N ALA A 408 -4.02 15.12 -22.58
CA ALA A 408 -4.47 13.75 -22.83
C ALA A 408 -3.45 12.75 -22.26
N ALA A 409 -3.94 11.62 -21.75
CA ALA A 409 -3.07 10.50 -21.40
C ALA A 409 -2.21 10.10 -22.60
N SER A 410 -0.93 9.77 -22.37
CA SER A 410 -0.12 9.20 -23.45
C SER A 410 -0.70 7.86 -23.88
N PRO A 411 -0.53 7.43 -25.15
CA PRO A 411 -1.06 6.15 -25.64
C PRO A 411 -0.69 4.94 -24.78
N ASP A 412 0.49 4.99 -24.12
CA ASP A 412 0.99 3.94 -23.25
C ASP A 412 0.59 4.12 -21.76
N ALA A 413 -0.10 5.21 -21.43
CA ALA A 413 -0.51 5.47 -20.07
C ALA A 413 -1.86 4.82 -19.78
N ILE A 414 -1.92 4.11 -18.67
CA ILE A 414 -3.18 3.61 -18.13
C ILE A 414 -3.83 4.76 -17.34
N GLY A 415 -4.87 5.37 -17.90
CA GLY A 415 -5.64 6.43 -17.22
C GLY A 415 -5.19 7.86 -17.51
N GLU A 416 -5.00 8.67 -16.49
CA GLU A 416 -4.76 10.12 -16.58
C GLU A 416 -3.29 10.45 -16.89
N PHE A 417 -3.04 11.59 -17.52
CA PHE A 417 -1.69 12.16 -17.61
C PHE A 417 -1.14 12.43 -16.21
N LYS A 418 0.14 12.13 -16.01
CA LYS A 418 0.89 12.47 -14.79
C LYS A 418 2.32 12.85 -15.14
N PHE A 419 2.85 13.84 -14.45
CA PHE A 419 4.26 14.21 -14.57
C PHE A 419 5.18 13.02 -14.21
N ALA A 420 6.26 12.87 -14.96
CA ALA A 420 7.22 11.78 -14.77
C ALA A 420 8.07 11.94 -13.51
N SER A 421 8.34 13.16 -13.08
CA SER A 421 9.21 13.44 -11.95
C SER A 421 8.69 14.57 -11.06
N ASN A 422 9.13 14.57 -9.78
CA ASN A 422 8.91 15.70 -8.88
C ASN A 422 9.60 16.99 -9.41
N ALA A 423 10.73 16.86 -10.10
CA ALA A 423 11.44 17.99 -10.66
C ALA A 423 10.60 18.72 -11.71
N ASP A 424 9.93 17.98 -12.61
CA ASP A 424 9.05 18.55 -13.62
C ASP A 424 7.83 19.24 -13.00
N MET A 425 7.23 18.63 -11.98
CA MET A 425 6.13 19.25 -11.24
C MET A 425 6.55 20.56 -10.57
N LEU A 426 7.67 20.57 -9.88
CA LEU A 426 8.19 21.77 -9.21
C LEU A 426 8.56 22.86 -10.21
N ALA A 427 9.23 22.52 -11.32
CA ALA A 427 9.55 23.47 -12.39
C ALA A 427 8.29 24.09 -13.03
N HIS A 428 7.20 23.30 -13.13
CA HIS A 428 5.94 23.81 -13.65
C HIS A 428 5.29 24.80 -12.67
N ILE A 429 5.25 24.49 -11.39
CA ILE A 429 4.70 25.36 -10.34
C ILE A 429 5.46 26.68 -10.28
N GLU A 430 6.80 26.65 -10.37
CA GLU A 430 7.63 27.85 -10.30
C GLU A 430 7.41 28.78 -11.51
N ARG A 431 7.29 28.20 -12.71
CA ARG A 431 6.97 29.00 -13.92
C ARG A 431 5.60 29.68 -13.85
N GLY A 432 4.64 29.07 -13.17
CA GLY A 432 3.31 29.66 -12.98
C GLY A 432 3.23 30.74 -11.91
N ARG A 433 4.28 30.89 -11.07
CA ARG A 433 4.37 31.90 -9.99
C ARG A 433 5.22 33.15 -10.38
N GLY A 434 5.96 33.09 -11.47
CA GLY A 434 6.74 34.21 -12.03
C GLY A 434 5.98 34.89 -13.13
#